data_8aa2ac3f7c1ce383d08678ced3672697
#
_entry.id   8aa2ac3f7c1ce383d08678ced3672697
#
_cell.length_a   1.000
_cell.length_b   1.000
_cell.length_c   1.000
_cell.angle_alpha   90.00
_cell.angle_beta   90.00
_cell.angle_gamma   90.00
#
_symmetry.space_group_name_H-M   'P 1'
#
loop_
_entity.id
_entity.type
_entity.pdbx_description
1 polymer ?
#
loop_
_entity_poly.entity_id
_entity_poly.type
_entity_poly.pdbx_seq_one_letter_code
_entity_poly.pdbx_strand_id
1 'polypeptide(L)'
;MPPIVKACFESVKKHISENVKVILLTKDNYSDYVDIPGYIIDKVEKKNISLTHLSDIIRMACIADNGGIWLDATIYVTKNIPDELLTNDFFSLSTKEDCHFVSMCKWCGFAIGGRSAVFDFMKDLFYTHWHKYNSFIDYYFIDYGLRLFYDGSASFKKIVDRNAIFTENLYVLQNNLNKIYDSAIMKHIIESTMFCKLTWKGQMKSSINGKQTFYGYLISEDAR
;
A
#
# COMPACT_ATOMS: atom_id res chain seq x y z
N MET A 1 -9.98 13.47 -7.41
CA MET A 1 -9.67 12.08 -7.02
C MET A 1 -10.42 11.14 -7.95
N PRO A 2 -9.79 10.11 -8.55
CA PRO A 2 -10.48 9.11 -9.36
C PRO A 2 -11.58 8.38 -8.55
N PRO A 3 -12.73 8.02 -9.15
CA PRO A 3 -13.83 7.40 -8.41
C PRO A 3 -13.45 6.12 -7.68
N ILE A 4 -12.63 5.26 -8.29
CA ILE A 4 -12.17 4.01 -7.66
C ILE A 4 -11.26 4.28 -6.44
N VAL A 5 -10.44 5.32 -6.48
CA VAL A 5 -9.60 5.74 -5.33
C VAL A 5 -10.48 6.23 -4.19
N LYS A 6 -11.57 6.96 -4.51
CA LYS A 6 -12.55 7.36 -3.51
C LYS A 6 -13.22 6.13 -2.87
N ALA A 7 -13.64 5.16 -3.68
CA ALA A 7 -14.23 3.91 -3.18
C ALA A 7 -13.25 3.14 -2.27
N CYS A 8 -11.97 3.06 -2.63
CA CYS A 8 -10.94 2.46 -1.78
C CYS A 8 -10.82 3.20 -0.44
N PHE A 9 -10.73 4.52 -0.45
CA PHE A 9 -10.62 5.32 0.77
C PHE A 9 -11.83 5.14 1.69
N GLU A 10 -13.04 5.19 1.14
CA GLU A 10 -14.28 4.96 1.91
C GLU A 10 -14.34 3.51 2.44
N SER A 11 -13.85 2.52 1.70
CA SER A 11 -13.79 1.13 2.19
C SER A 11 -12.87 0.98 3.41
N VAL A 12 -11.72 1.68 3.44
CA VAL A 12 -10.84 1.72 4.62
C VAL A 12 -11.57 2.32 5.81
N LYS A 13 -12.22 3.48 5.64
CA LYS A 13 -12.97 4.15 6.71
C LYS A 13 -14.11 3.31 7.27
N LYS A 14 -14.80 2.56 6.41
CA LYS A 14 -15.91 1.68 6.78
C LYS A 14 -15.46 0.49 7.62
N HIS A 15 -14.25 0.00 7.39
CA HIS A 15 -13.75 -1.25 7.95
C HIS A 15 -12.62 -1.09 8.98
N ILE A 16 -12.41 0.13 9.46
CA ILE A 16 -11.45 0.42 10.54
C ILE A 16 -12.20 0.79 11.82
N SER A 17 -11.60 0.50 12.98
CA SER A 17 -12.12 0.93 14.27
C SER A 17 -12.24 2.45 14.36
N GLU A 18 -13.29 2.97 14.98
CA GLU A 18 -13.54 4.41 15.17
C GLU A 18 -12.40 5.12 15.93
N ASN A 19 -11.64 4.39 16.72
CA ASN A 19 -10.48 4.92 17.47
C ASN A 19 -9.24 5.12 16.58
N VAL A 20 -9.26 4.68 15.32
CA VAL A 20 -8.12 4.76 14.40
C VAL A 20 -8.29 5.93 13.45
N LYS A 21 -7.33 6.84 13.45
CA LYS A 21 -7.32 7.97 12.54
C LYS A 21 -6.88 7.53 11.14
N VAL A 22 -7.79 7.67 10.17
CA VAL A 22 -7.48 7.46 8.75
C VAL A 22 -7.10 8.80 8.12
N ILE A 23 -5.89 8.88 7.56
CA ILE A 23 -5.34 10.09 6.97
C ILE A 23 -5.18 9.89 5.47
N LEU A 24 -5.82 10.73 4.67
CA LEU A 24 -5.57 10.81 3.23
C LEU A 24 -4.39 11.76 2.99
N LEU A 25 -3.22 11.20 2.72
CA LEU A 25 -2.05 12.00 2.36
C LEU A 25 -2.16 12.50 0.91
N THR A 26 -1.88 13.77 0.75
CA THR A 26 -1.88 14.49 -0.53
C THR A 26 -0.61 15.34 -0.64
N LYS A 27 -0.37 15.93 -1.81
CA LYS A 27 0.71 16.90 -2.00
C LYS A 27 0.60 18.14 -1.10
N ASP A 28 -0.62 18.44 -0.62
CA ASP A 28 -0.91 19.66 0.11
C ASP A 28 -0.78 19.48 1.64
N ASN A 29 -0.71 18.22 2.13
CA ASN A 29 -0.70 17.95 3.58
C ASN A 29 0.35 16.93 4.04
N TYR A 30 1.14 16.32 3.15
CA TYR A 30 2.12 15.32 3.59
C TYR A 30 3.18 15.93 4.54
N SER A 31 3.50 17.22 4.37
CA SER A 31 4.44 17.96 5.22
C SER A 31 3.96 18.15 6.66
N ASP A 32 2.68 17.96 6.96
CA ASP A 32 2.16 17.95 8.32
C ASP A 32 2.53 16.68 9.09
N TYR A 33 2.98 15.65 8.38
CA TYR A 33 3.25 14.30 8.93
C TYR A 33 4.70 13.86 8.78
N VAL A 34 5.45 14.47 7.87
CA VAL A 34 6.85 14.11 7.62
C VAL A 34 7.62 15.29 7.05
N ASP A 35 8.84 15.48 7.53
CA ASP A 35 9.77 16.47 6.98
C ASP A 35 10.67 15.78 5.93
N ILE A 36 10.46 16.10 4.65
CA ILE A 36 11.27 15.62 3.55
C ILE A 36 12.37 16.64 3.26
N PRO A 37 13.66 16.27 3.34
CA PRO A 37 14.77 17.19 3.10
C PRO A 37 14.66 17.92 1.76
N GLY A 38 14.93 19.24 1.76
CA GLY A 38 14.79 20.10 0.58
C GLY A 38 15.55 19.58 -0.65
N TYR A 39 16.76 18.99 -0.46
CA TYR A 39 17.52 18.40 -1.58
C TYR A 39 16.79 17.24 -2.28
N ILE A 40 15.88 16.52 -1.60
CA ILE A 40 15.03 15.50 -2.21
C ILE A 40 13.96 16.17 -3.07
N ILE A 41 13.32 17.20 -2.56
CA ILE A 41 12.30 17.97 -3.30
C ILE A 41 12.92 18.60 -4.56
N ASP A 42 14.10 19.23 -4.44
CA ASP A 42 14.85 19.75 -5.58
C ASP A 42 15.11 18.70 -6.66
N LYS A 43 15.40 17.45 -6.25
CA LYS A 43 15.63 16.34 -7.18
C LYS A 43 14.35 15.82 -7.83
N VAL A 44 13.20 15.93 -7.15
CA VAL A 44 11.89 15.67 -7.75
C VAL A 44 11.57 16.70 -8.83
N GLU A 45 11.79 18.00 -8.54
CA GLU A 45 11.58 19.07 -9.50
C GLU A 45 12.47 18.93 -10.74
N LYS A 46 13.72 18.51 -10.55
CA LYS A 46 14.69 18.21 -11.61
C LYS A 46 14.42 16.87 -12.32
N LYS A 47 13.36 16.14 -11.94
CA LYS A 47 12.99 14.82 -12.48
C LYS A 47 14.05 13.71 -12.27
N ASN A 48 14.97 13.89 -11.34
CA ASN A 48 15.89 12.83 -10.90
C ASN A 48 15.13 11.78 -10.05
N ILE A 49 14.11 12.23 -9.30
CA ILE A 49 13.22 11.37 -8.52
C ILE A 49 11.82 11.41 -9.15
N SER A 50 11.27 10.25 -9.50
CA SER A 50 9.88 10.16 -9.96
C SER A 50 8.90 10.32 -8.80
N LEU A 51 7.63 10.68 -9.10
CA LEU A 51 6.58 10.76 -8.07
C LEU A 51 6.32 9.40 -7.39
N THR A 52 6.54 8.29 -8.09
CA THR A 52 6.45 6.95 -7.49
C THR A 52 7.50 6.77 -6.40
N HIS A 53 8.74 7.12 -6.71
CA HIS A 53 9.84 6.99 -5.74
C HIS A 53 9.75 8.03 -4.61
N LEU A 54 9.25 9.23 -4.88
CA LEU A 54 8.92 10.18 -3.81
C LEU A 54 7.86 9.57 -2.87
N SER A 55 6.87 8.88 -3.41
CA SER A 55 5.87 8.17 -2.60
C SER A 55 6.50 7.08 -1.72
N ASP A 56 7.53 6.37 -2.22
CA ASP A 56 8.27 5.38 -1.42
C ASP A 56 9.03 6.04 -0.27
N ILE A 57 9.67 7.19 -0.54
CA ILE A 57 10.39 7.97 0.48
C ILE A 57 9.42 8.46 1.55
N ILE A 58 8.32 9.12 1.14
CA ILE A 58 7.29 9.65 2.05
C ILE A 58 6.71 8.52 2.90
N ARG A 59 6.39 7.38 2.29
CA ARG A 59 5.85 6.19 2.97
C ARG A 59 6.75 5.75 4.11
N MET A 60 8.02 5.52 3.83
CA MET A 60 8.97 5.03 4.83
C MET A 60 9.23 6.06 5.92
N ALA A 61 9.37 7.32 5.55
CA ALA A 61 9.59 8.40 6.51
C ALA A 61 8.35 8.67 7.39
N CYS A 62 7.14 8.68 6.80
CA CYS A 62 5.90 8.80 7.59
C CYS A 62 5.75 7.68 8.61
N ILE A 63 6.02 6.43 8.23
CA ILE A 63 5.91 5.29 9.16
C ILE A 63 7.00 5.39 10.24
N ALA A 64 8.24 5.76 9.88
CA ALA A 64 9.32 5.96 10.85
C ALA A 64 8.95 7.00 11.90
N ASP A 65 8.44 8.16 11.48
CA ASP A 65 8.18 9.29 12.37
C ASP A 65 6.89 9.13 13.21
N ASN A 66 5.86 8.45 12.67
CA ASN A 66 4.54 8.39 13.28
C ASN A 66 4.08 6.97 13.64
N GLY A 67 4.74 5.94 13.12
CA GLY A 67 4.22 4.58 13.14
C GLY A 67 3.00 4.43 12.21
N GLY A 68 2.14 3.45 12.52
CA GLY A 68 0.92 3.20 11.77
C GLY A 68 1.14 2.36 10.51
N ILE A 69 0.11 2.31 9.66
CA ILE A 69 0.10 1.50 8.44
C ILE A 69 -0.16 2.38 7.23
N TRP A 70 0.71 2.26 6.25
CA TRP A 70 0.50 2.80 4.92
C TRP A 70 -0.33 1.84 4.08
N LEU A 71 -1.37 2.37 3.46
CA LEU A 71 -2.12 1.70 2.41
C LEU A 71 -2.09 2.59 1.16
N ASP A 72 -1.67 2.04 0.04
CA ASP A 72 -1.80 2.76 -1.24
C ASP A 72 -3.26 3.12 -1.50
N ALA A 73 -3.49 4.25 -2.15
CA ALA A 73 -4.81 4.77 -2.49
C ALA A 73 -5.70 3.83 -3.33
N THR A 74 -5.18 2.70 -3.76
CA THR A 74 -5.89 1.66 -4.52
C THR A 74 -6.06 0.35 -3.74
N ILE A 75 -5.90 0.37 -2.42
CA ILE A 75 -6.26 -0.76 -1.57
C ILE A 75 -7.73 -0.64 -1.21
N TYR A 76 -8.51 -1.64 -1.58
CA TYR A 76 -9.91 -1.79 -1.21
C TYR A 76 -10.02 -2.81 -0.08
N VAL A 77 -10.68 -2.43 1.01
CA VAL A 77 -10.88 -3.28 2.19
C VAL A 77 -12.27 -3.88 2.14
N THR A 78 -12.39 -5.18 2.35
CA THR A 78 -13.65 -5.92 2.19
C THR A 78 -14.32 -6.29 3.51
N LYS A 79 -13.58 -6.28 4.63
CA LYS A 79 -14.04 -6.62 5.98
C LYS A 79 -13.20 -5.94 7.04
N ASN A 80 -13.72 -5.90 8.27
CA ASN A 80 -13.08 -5.18 9.37
C ASN A 80 -11.62 -5.61 9.58
N ILE A 81 -10.76 -4.60 9.69
CA ILE A 81 -9.34 -4.75 10.01
C ILE A 81 -9.23 -4.98 11.52
N PRO A 82 -8.70 -6.11 11.99
CA PRO A 82 -8.48 -6.34 13.41
C PRO A 82 -7.50 -5.32 14.00
N ASP A 83 -7.79 -4.83 15.20
CA ASP A 83 -6.94 -3.83 15.89
C ASP A 83 -5.54 -4.37 16.16
N GLU A 84 -5.39 -5.69 16.32
CA GLU A 84 -4.10 -6.35 16.52
C GLU A 84 -3.16 -6.12 15.32
N LEU A 85 -3.68 -6.01 14.10
CA LEU A 85 -2.86 -5.71 12.93
C LEU A 85 -2.24 -4.30 12.98
N LEU A 86 -2.93 -3.36 13.63
CA LEU A 86 -2.51 -1.97 13.75
C LEU A 86 -1.43 -1.78 14.82
N THR A 87 -1.29 -2.74 15.73
CA THR A 87 -0.34 -2.72 16.84
C THR A 87 0.89 -3.59 16.62
N ASN A 88 0.95 -4.34 15.52
CA ASN A 88 2.11 -5.15 15.18
C ASN A 88 3.37 -4.31 14.96
N ASP A 89 4.52 -4.83 15.38
CA ASP A 89 5.82 -4.20 15.12
C ASP A 89 6.09 -4.07 13.60
N PHE A 90 5.62 -5.03 12.82
CA PHE A 90 5.69 -5.00 11.36
C PHE A 90 4.42 -5.59 10.76
N PHE A 91 3.77 -4.84 9.90
CA PHE A 91 2.65 -5.25 9.07
C PHE A 91 3.05 -5.21 7.61
N SER A 92 2.76 -6.23 6.86
CA SER A 92 2.70 -6.17 5.40
C SER A 92 1.87 -7.33 4.85
N LEU A 93 1.36 -7.16 3.63
CA LEU A 93 0.74 -8.25 2.90
C LEU A 93 1.84 -9.11 2.28
N SER A 94 1.67 -10.43 2.36
CA SER A 94 2.50 -11.41 1.65
C SER A 94 1.70 -12.07 0.54
N THR A 95 2.39 -12.47 -0.51
CA THR A 95 1.81 -13.24 -1.62
C THR A 95 2.49 -14.60 -1.71
N LYS A 96 2.23 -15.40 -2.73
CA LYS A 96 2.67 -16.81 -2.83
C LYS A 96 4.12 -17.08 -2.46
N GLU A 97 4.36 -18.29 -1.93
CA GLU A 97 5.66 -18.79 -1.46
C GLU A 97 6.76 -18.88 -2.54
N ASP A 98 6.41 -19.12 -3.82
CA ASP A 98 7.39 -19.19 -4.92
C ASP A 98 7.50 -17.86 -5.65
N CYS A 99 8.33 -16.97 -5.12
CA CYS A 99 8.49 -15.64 -5.63
C CYS A 99 9.96 -15.33 -5.90
N HIS A 100 10.27 -15.03 -7.15
CA HIS A 100 11.61 -14.63 -7.59
C HIS A 100 11.90 -13.14 -7.40
N PHE A 101 11.00 -12.39 -6.76
CA PHE A 101 11.21 -10.97 -6.48
C PHE A 101 12.15 -10.76 -5.30
N VAL A 102 12.75 -9.56 -5.23
CA VAL A 102 13.63 -9.15 -4.12
C VAL A 102 12.95 -9.27 -2.76
N SER A 103 11.64 -8.95 -2.69
CA SER A 103 10.81 -9.07 -1.50
C SER A 103 10.57 -10.51 -1.05
N MET A 104 10.92 -11.52 -1.86
CA MET A 104 10.57 -12.92 -1.62
C MET A 104 9.07 -13.13 -1.36
N CYS A 105 8.23 -12.25 -1.89
CA CYS A 105 6.80 -12.14 -1.61
C CYS A 105 6.41 -12.03 -0.12
N LYS A 106 7.35 -11.69 0.76
CA LYS A 106 7.12 -11.56 2.20
C LYS A 106 6.53 -10.21 2.60
N TRP A 107 6.65 -9.22 1.72
CA TRP A 107 6.05 -7.89 1.89
C TRP A 107 5.64 -7.29 0.56
N CYS A 108 4.74 -6.31 0.67
CA CYS A 108 4.29 -5.47 -0.43
C CYS A 108 4.39 -4.00 0.00
N GLY A 109 5.18 -3.18 -0.70
CA GLY A 109 5.35 -1.77 -0.39
C GLY A 109 4.06 -0.96 -0.38
N PHE A 110 3.01 -1.41 -1.08
CA PHE A 110 1.70 -0.74 -1.15
C PHE A 110 0.77 -1.00 0.06
N ALA A 111 1.16 -1.89 1.00
CA ALA A 111 0.47 -2.16 2.25
C ALA A 111 1.50 -2.62 3.29
N ILE A 112 2.03 -1.67 4.06
CA ILE A 112 3.16 -1.89 4.97
C ILE A 112 3.10 -0.90 6.13
N GLY A 113 3.56 -1.31 7.32
CA GLY A 113 3.60 -0.44 8.47
C GLY A 113 4.11 -1.10 9.74
N GLY A 114 3.97 -0.40 10.86
CA GLY A 114 4.36 -0.85 12.19
C GLY A 114 5.28 0.15 12.91
N ARG A 115 6.02 -0.37 13.90
CA ARG A 115 6.97 0.41 14.72
C ARG A 115 8.37 -0.22 14.74
N SER A 116 8.67 -1.09 13.80
CA SER A 116 9.97 -1.73 13.70
C SER A 116 11.06 -0.74 13.26
N ALA A 117 12.26 -0.89 13.80
CA ALA A 117 13.43 -0.11 13.42
C ALA A 117 13.80 -0.19 11.92
N VAL A 118 13.19 -1.09 11.17
CA VAL A 118 13.36 -1.13 9.71
C VAL A 118 12.90 0.16 9.04
N PHE A 119 11.89 0.84 9.58
CA PHE A 119 11.39 2.08 8.98
C PHE A 119 12.35 3.24 9.19
N ASP A 120 13.00 3.35 10.36
CA ASP A 120 14.08 4.31 10.61
C ASP A 120 15.26 4.03 9.66
N PHE A 121 15.68 2.78 9.54
CA PHE A 121 16.70 2.36 8.61
C PHE A 121 16.35 2.73 7.16
N MET A 122 15.11 2.50 6.73
CA MET A 122 14.67 2.82 5.36
C MET A 122 14.64 4.33 5.10
N LYS A 123 14.20 5.12 6.05
CA LYS A 123 14.24 6.58 5.99
C LYS A 123 15.69 7.06 5.82
N ASP A 124 16.60 6.60 6.69
CA ASP A 124 18.01 6.96 6.65
C ASP A 124 18.68 6.50 5.34
N LEU A 125 18.34 5.30 4.85
CA LEU A 125 18.84 4.78 3.59
C LEU A 125 18.44 5.68 2.42
N PHE A 126 17.17 6.06 2.32
CA PHE A 126 16.68 6.95 1.26
C PHE A 126 17.30 8.34 1.37
N TYR A 127 17.35 8.92 2.56
CA TYR A 127 17.92 10.26 2.76
C TYR A 127 19.41 10.27 2.44
N THR A 128 20.17 9.29 2.91
CA THR A 128 21.60 9.17 2.63
C THR A 128 21.88 8.94 1.15
N HIS A 129 21.12 8.06 0.49
CA HIS A 129 21.27 7.79 -0.93
C HIS A 129 21.04 9.07 -1.74
N TRP A 130 19.91 9.74 -1.52
CA TRP A 130 19.57 10.93 -2.27
C TRP A 130 20.41 12.17 -1.91
N HIS A 131 21.04 12.18 -0.75
CA HIS A 131 22.04 13.20 -0.45
C HIS A 131 23.29 13.04 -1.35
N LYS A 132 23.70 11.80 -1.60
CA LYS A 132 24.94 11.48 -2.34
C LYS A 132 24.77 11.34 -3.85
N TYR A 133 23.64 10.81 -4.31
CA TYR A 133 23.44 10.41 -5.71
C TYR A 133 22.24 11.12 -6.35
N ASN A 134 22.25 11.17 -7.70
CA ASN A 134 21.19 11.78 -8.51
C ASN A 134 20.42 10.75 -9.35
N SER A 135 20.68 9.48 -9.14
CA SER A 135 20.02 8.38 -9.87
C SER A 135 19.67 7.23 -8.93
N PHE A 136 18.71 6.44 -9.33
CA PHE A 136 18.42 5.18 -8.66
C PHE A 136 19.46 4.13 -8.89
N ILE A 137 19.49 3.15 -7.97
CA ILE A 137 20.13 1.85 -8.20
C ILE A 137 19.19 1.01 -9.09
N ASP A 138 17.90 0.94 -8.74
CA ASP A 138 16.88 0.13 -9.40
C ASP A 138 15.48 0.64 -9.06
N TYR A 139 14.46 0.27 -9.86
CA TYR A 139 13.05 0.58 -9.59
C TYR A 139 12.57 0.02 -8.23
N TYR A 140 13.07 -1.14 -7.84
CA TYR A 140 12.73 -1.83 -6.59
C TYR A 140 13.63 -1.44 -5.41
N PHE A 141 14.14 -0.21 -5.40
CA PHE A 141 15.06 0.25 -4.35
C PHE A 141 14.50 0.09 -2.93
N ILE A 142 13.19 0.28 -2.75
CA ILE A 142 12.49 0.00 -1.50
C ILE A 142 12.64 -1.47 -1.07
N ASP A 143 12.48 -2.41 -2.01
CA ASP A 143 12.58 -3.84 -1.72
C ASP A 143 14.02 -4.26 -1.41
N TYR A 144 15.01 -3.67 -2.09
CA TYR A 144 16.43 -3.92 -1.77
C TYR A 144 16.80 -3.44 -0.36
N GLY A 145 16.30 -2.28 0.07
CA GLY A 145 16.53 -1.78 1.42
C GLY A 145 15.89 -2.67 2.49
N LEU A 146 14.62 -3.03 2.31
CA LEU A 146 13.91 -3.95 3.19
C LEU A 146 14.60 -5.32 3.26
N ARG A 147 15.06 -5.83 2.12
CA ARG A 147 15.79 -7.10 2.02
C ARG A 147 17.12 -7.05 2.76
N LEU A 148 17.87 -5.97 2.61
CA LEU A 148 19.12 -5.77 3.31
C LEU A 148 18.93 -5.83 4.84
N PHE A 149 17.91 -5.15 5.34
CA PHE A 149 17.58 -5.17 6.76
C PHE A 149 17.09 -6.55 7.23
N TYR A 150 16.26 -7.21 6.43
CA TYR A 150 15.77 -8.56 6.70
C TYR A 150 16.91 -9.59 6.81
N ASP A 151 17.87 -9.55 5.90
CA ASP A 151 19.02 -10.46 5.90
C ASP A 151 20.02 -10.12 7.03
N GLY A 152 20.14 -8.84 7.42
CA GLY A 152 21.05 -8.37 8.46
C GLY A 152 20.51 -8.46 9.89
N SER A 153 19.20 -8.64 10.09
CA SER A 153 18.56 -8.63 11.41
C SER A 153 17.76 -9.90 11.69
N ALA A 154 18.35 -10.80 12.51
CA ALA A 154 17.67 -12.04 12.89
C ALA A 154 16.35 -11.79 13.65
N SER A 155 16.23 -10.71 14.43
CA SER A 155 15.01 -10.33 15.13
C SER A 155 13.93 -9.88 14.15
N PHE A 156 14.26 -9.01 13.21
CA PHE A 156 13.33 -8.55 12.19
C PHE A 156 12.88 -9.70 11.28
N LYS A 157 13.80 -10.56 10.88
CA LYS A 157 13.47 -11.78 10.13
C LYS A 157 12.41 -12.62 10.82
N LYS A 158 12.54 -12.85 12.14
CA LYS A 158 11.53 -13.57 12.92
C LYS A 158 10.17 -12.86 12.94
N ILE A 159 10.16 -11.53 13.01
CA ILE A 159 8.92 -10.73 12.99
C ILE A 159 8.23 -10.89 11.64
N VAL A 160 8.94 -10.68 10.54
CA VAL A 160 8.39 -10.82 9.18
C VAL A 160 7.86 -12.22 8.93
N ASP A 161 8.63 -13.25 9.31
CA ASP A 161 8.25 -14.65 9.05
C ASP A 161 7.04 -15.11 9.89
N ARG A 162 6.76 -14.46 11.03
CA ARG A 162 5.58 -14.74 11.88
C ARG A 162 4.35 -13.97 11.45
N ASN A 163 4.52 -12.75 10.98
CA ASN A 163 3.42 -11.79 10.76
C ASN A 163 3.01 -11.69 9.29
N ALA A 164 3.43 -12.63 8.45
CA ALA A 164 3.05 -12.67 7.06
C ALA A 164 1.53 -12.87 6.92
N ILE A 165 0.82 -11.81 6.47
CA ILE A 165 -0.59 -11.90 6.11
C ILE A 165 -0.66 -12.36 4.66
N PHE A 166 -0.88 -13.64 4.50
CA PHE A 166 -1.00 -14.25 3.19
C PHE A 166 -2.30 -13.82 2.49
N THR A 167 -2.16 -13.27 1.28
CA THR A 167 -3.30 -12.80 0.47
C THR A 167 -3.29 -13.46 -0.90
N GLU A 168 -3.90 -14.64 -0.97
CA GLU A 168 -3.98 -15.43 -2.21
C GLU A 168 -4.79 -14.72 -3.31
N ASN A 169 -5.84 -14.02 -2.92
CA ASN A 169 -6.81 -13.39 -3.82
C ASN A 169 -6.67 -11.85 -3.93
N LEU A 170 -5.46 -11.33 -3.72
CA LEU A 170 -5.19 -9.90 -3.69
C LEU A 170 -5.70 -9.13 -4.93
N TYR A 171 -5.61 -9.73 -6.11
CA TYR A 171 -5.98 -9.11 -7.39
C TYR A 171 -7.32 -9.60 -7.96
N VAL A 172 -8.04 -10.47 -7.25
CA VAL A 172 -9.29 -11.07 -7.77
C VAL A 172 -10.34 -10.02 -8.11
N LEU A 173 -10.52 -9.00 -7.28
CA LEU A 173 -11.46 -7.92 -7.54
C LEU A 173 -11.02 -7.05 -8.71
N GLN A 174 -9.72 -6.73 -8.83
CA GLN A 174 -9.17 -6.00 -9.96
C GLN A 174 -9.45 -6.70 -11.29
N ASN A 175 -9.28 -8.02 -11.34
CA ASN A 175 -9.49 -8.84 -12.54
C ASN A 175 -10.97 -8.95 -12.95
N ASN A 176 -11.88 -8.53 -12.07
CA ASN A 176 -13.31 -8.52 -12.31
C ASN A 176 -13.89 -7.12 -12.58
N LEU A 177 -13.14 -6.02 -12.43
CA LEU A 177 -13.66 -4.66 -12.50
C LEU A 177 -14.54 -4.36 -13.71
N ASN A 178 -14.16 -4.82 -14.89
CA ASN A 178 -14.92 -4.63 -16.14
C ASN A 178 -15.89 -5.78 -16.47
N LYS A 179 -16.10 -6.74 -15.59
CA LYS A 179 -17.14 -7.78 -15.76
C LYS A 179 -18.47 -7.31 -15.18
N ILE A 180 -19.57 -7.88 -15.70
CA ILE A 180 -20.91 -7.63 -15.16
C ILE A 180 -20.91 -8.05 -13.69
N TYR A 181 -21.47 -7.19 -12.84
CA TYR A 181 -21.56 -7.43 -11.41
C TYR A 181 -22.38 -8.69 -11.10
N ASP A 182 -21.84 -9.50 -10.20
CA ASP A 182 -22.44 -10.71 -9.68
C ASP A 182 -22.26 -10.73 -8.15
N SER A 183 -23.36 -10.74 -7.44
CA SER A 183 -23.37 -10.68 -5.97
C SER A 183 -22.76 -11.93 -5.31
N ALA A 184 -22.88 -13.12 -5.95
CA ALA A 184 -22.30 -14.34 -5.43
C ALA A 184 -20.75 -14.31 -5.56
N ILE A 185 -20.23 -13.79 -6.68
CA ILE A 185 -18.80 -13.57 -6.87
C ILE A 185 -18.30 -12.53 -5.87
N MET A 186 -19.01 -11.41 -5.68
CA MET A 186 -18.61 -10.39 -4.71
C MET A 186 -18.58 -10.95 -3.29
N LYS A 187 -19.59 -11.74 -2.90
CA LYS A 187 -19.62 -12.42 -1.60
C LYS A 187 -18.41 -13.33 -1.42
N HIS A 188 -18.08 -14.14 -2.43
CA HIS A 188 -16.90 -15.00 -2.38
C HIS A 188 -15.59 -14.20 -2.24
N ILE A 189 -15.46 -13.05 -2.93
CA ILE A 189 -14.30 -12.16 -2.78
C ILE A 189 -14.20 -11.64 -1.33
N ILE A 190 -15.31 -11.16 -0.76
CA ILE A 190 -15.37 -10.68 0.62
C ILE A 190 -14.95 -11.78 1.62
N GLU A 191 -15.43 -13.01 1.41
CA GLU A 191 -15.10 -14.14 2.27
C GLU A 191 -13.65 -14.57 2.16
N SER A 192 -13.05 -14.50 0.96
CA SER A 192 -11.72 -15.03 0.66
C SER A 192 -10.56 -14.08 0.97
N THR A 193 -10.76 -12.76 0.98
CA THR A 193 -9.68 -11.80 1.24
C THR A 193 -10.16 -10.56 1.97
N MET A 194 -9.32 -9.99 2.82
CA MET A 194 -9.58 -8.72 3.51
C MET A 194 -9.13 -7.52 2.66
N PHE A 195 -8.07 -7.69 1.89
CA PHE A 195 -7.46 -6.62 1.09
C PHE A 195 -7.48 -7.00 -0.38
N CYS A 196 -7.93 -6.07 -1.22
CA CYS A 196 -7.83 -6.17 -2.68
C CYS A 196 -6.96 -5.01 -3.21
N LYS A 197 -5.95 -5.34 -4.01
CA LYS A 197 -5.19 -4.33 -4.76
C LYS A 197 -5.91 -4.05 -6.06
N LEU A 198 -6.30 -2.79 -6.24
CA LEU A 198 -6.95 -2.29 -7.44
C LEU A 198 -6.01 -1.38 -8.24
N THR A 199 -6.49 -0.92 -9.39
CA THR A 199 -5.83 0.09 -10.22
C THR A 199 -6.80 1.22 -10.58
N TRP A 200 -6.26 2.43 -10.72
CA TRP A 200 -6.99 3.55 -11.30
C TRP A 200 -6.61 3.77 -12.78
N LYS A 201 -5.62 3.01 -13.27
CA LYS A 201 -5.13 3.07 -14.65
C LYS A 201 -5.98 2.18 -15.56
N GLY A 202 -6.20 2.63 -16.79
CA GLY A 202 -6.98 1.91 -17.80
C GLY A 202 -8.41 2.41 -17.93
N GLN A 203 -9.12 1.88 -18.93
CA GLN A 203 -10.51 2.22 -19.19
C GLN A 203 -11.44 1.34 -18.34
N MET A 204 -12.04 1.94 -17.33
CA MET A 204 -13.05 1.30 -16.49
C MET A 204 -14.44 1.68 -16.99
N LYS A 205 -15.33 0.69 -17.16
CA LYS A 205 -16.72 0.88 -17.59
C LYS A 205 -17.64 0.63 -16.40
N SER A 206 -18.51 1.59 -16.09
CA SER A 206 -19.52 1.44 -15.03
C SER A 206 -20.66 0.50 -15.44
N SER A 207 -20.90 0.34 -16.75
CA SER A 207 -21.90 -0.59 -17.28
C SER A 207 -21.47 -1.16 -18.64
N ILE A 208 -21.96 -2.35 -18.97
CA ILE A 208 -21.81 -3.04 -20.26
C ILE A 208 -23.20 -3.56 -20.66
N ASN A 209 -23.68 -3.19 -21.85
CA ASN A 209 -25.01 -3.56 -22.36
C ASN A 209 -26.15 -3.27 -21.35
N GLY A 210 -26.09 -2.11 -20.70
CA GLY A 210 -27.07 -1.69 -19.69
C GLY A 210 -26.99 -2.38 -18.34
N LYS A 211 -26.06 -3.33 -18.14
CA LYS A 211 -25.82 -4.02 -16.87
C LYS A 211 -24.64 -3.43 -16.15
N GLN A 212 -24.75 -3.23 -14.83
CA GLN A 212 -23.70 -2.72 -13.97
C GLN A 212 -22.50 -3.66 -13.95
N THR A 213 -21.29 -3.11 -13.94
CA THR A 213 -20.03 -3.87 -13.77
C THR A 213 -19.59 -3.86 -12.30
N PHE A 214 -18.58 -4.65 -11.92
CA PHE A 214 -17.97 -4.55 -10.59
C PHE A 214 -17.43 -3.14 -10.33
N TYR A 215 -16.78 -2.51 -11.32
CA TYR A 215 -16.36 -1.12 -11.19
C TYR A 215 -17.55 -0.20 -10.94
N GLY A 216 -18.63 -0.33 -11.72
CA GLY A 216 -19.85 0.45 -11.55
C GLY A 216 -20.47 0.28 -10.16
N TYR A 217 -20.48 -0.94 -9.62
CA TYR A 217 -20.94 -1.23 -8.26
C TYR A 217 -20.06 -0.53 -7.21
N LEU A 218 -18.73 -0.68 -7.29
CA LEU A 218 -17.79 -0.11 -6.30
C LEU A 218 -17.85 1.42 -6.21
N ILE A 219 -18.15 2.10 -7.31
CA ILE A 219 -18.24 3.58 -7.34
C ILE A 219 -19.67 4.10 -7.07
N SER A 220 -20.68 3.23 -6.99
CA SER A 220 -22.06 3.59 -6.65
C SER A 220 -22.23 3.82 -5.15
N GLU A 221 -23.36 4.42 -4.79
CA GLU A 221 -23.72 4.60 -3.36
C GLU A 221 -24.04 3.29 -2.65
N ASP A 222 -24.47 2.27 -3.40
CA ASP A 222 -24.81 0.95 -2.86
C ASP A 222 -23.64 0.17 -2.26
N ALA A 223 -22.39 0.52 -2.65
CA ALA A 223 -21.18 -0.11 -2.13
C ALA A 223 -20.61 0.56 -0.86
N ARG A 224 -21.19 1.70 -0.44
CA ARG A 224 -20.71 2.53 0.68
C ARG A 224 -21.26 2.14 2.07
#